data_e498cba63f2e3ace08d89bf3d02ec740
#
_entry.id   e498cba63f2e3ace08d89bf3d02ec740
#
_cell.length_a   1.000
_cell.length_b   1.000
_cell.length_c   1.000
_cell.angle_alpha   90.00
_cell.angle_beta   90.00
_cell.angle_gamma   90.00
#
_symmetry.space_group_name_H-M   'P 1'
#
loop_
_entity.id
_entity.type
_entity.pdbx_description
1 polymer ?
#
loop_
_entity_poly.entity_id
_entity_poly.type
_entity_poly.pdbx_seq_one_letter_code
_entity_poly.pdbx_strand_id
1 'polypeptide(L)'
;MMLPIAQSEIDDYTSHPGNIPNFHNFNTPQLEPGERGIFSLEIQNRYIGNITDVSIYAEIYHRADIDDSETLVEIKGGNRPTITENCWNYKNNEENCSDSPNLESAEFNIEQLLVNQTAQLRFDVNTNEDTKEGTYFVRFSMSYEFNETDRNLQSRGFWDMEQWTNATTNLTEDYPGNINLNSLNVDGIIPDSSFGVKKPIPKWPLYLLITLTIVFAGLSVIFYLEEEETYPELNKWLQKMRGKFNQFWLSFKYRKGS
;
A
#
# COMPACT_ATOMS: atom_id res chain seq x y z
N MET A 1 -10.27 -4.08 -17.09
CA MET A 1 -9.31 -3.02 -17.42
C MET A 1 -8.48 -2.83 -16.18
N MET A 2 -7.32 -3.51 -16.07
CA MET A 2 -6.40 -3.35 -14.94
C MET A 2 -5.73 -1.99 -15.12
N LEU A 3 -5.94 -1.10 -14.16
CA LEU A 3 -5.12 0.10 -14.05
C LEU A 3 -3.69 -0.34 -13.76
N PRO A 4 -2.68 0.21 -14.44
CA PRO A 4 -1.30 -0.07 -14.09
C PRO A 4 -1.09 0.34 -12.62
N ILE A 5 -0.59 -0.59 -11.83
CA ILE A 5 -0.03 -0.30 -10.52
C ILE A 5 1.06 0.73 -10.81
N ALA A 6 0.90 1.94 -10.30
CA ALA A 6 1.98 2.92 -10.32
C ALA A 6 3.15 2.27 -9.56
N GLN A 7 4.11 1.72 -10.31
CA GLN A 7 5.44 1.56 -9.75
C GLN A 7 5.82 2.97 -9.30
N SER A 8 6.04 3.15 -8.00
CA SER A 8 6.72 4.34 -7.53
C SER A 8 7.98 4.42 -8.37
N GLU A 9 8.12 5.46 -9.17
CA GLU A 9 9.43 5.82 -9.69
C GLU A 9 10.31 5.84 -8.44
N ILE A 10 11.23 4.89 -8.40
CA ILE A 10 12.29 4.90 -7.42
C ILE A 10 13.04 6.14 -7.81
N ASP A 11 12.85 7.21 -7.06
CA ASP A 11 13.67 8.39 -7.17
C ASP A 11 15.10 7.89 -7.07
N ASP A 12 15.82 7.89 -8.20
CA ASP A 12 17.16 7.37 -8.30
C ASP A 12 18.15 8.38 -7.67
N TYR A 13 17.89 8.70 -6.41
CA TYR A 13 18.80 9.48 -5.56
C TYR A 13 20.06 8.69 -5.20
N THR A 14 20.20 7.50 -5.76
CA THR A 14 21.41 6.70 -5.66
C THR A 14 22.52 7.27 -6.53
N SER A 15 22.95 8.47 -6.22
CA SER A 15 24.19 9.03 -6.75
C SER A 15 25.42 8.33 -6.16
N HIS A 16 25.28 7.07 -5.75
CA HIS A 16 26.37 6.29 -5.21
C HIS A 16 27.10 5.53 -6.30
N PRO A 17 28.42 5.61 -6.32
CA PRO A 17 29.22 4.73 -7.15
C PRO A 17 28.97 3.29 -6.64
N GLY A 18 28.21 2.53 -7.36
CA GLY A 18 28.11 1.11 -7.57
C GLY A 18 28.33 0.07 -6.44
N ASN A 19 28.61 0.46 -5.20
CA ASN A 19 29.19 -0.39 -4.18
C ASN A 19 28.41 -0.41 -2.86
N ILE A 20 27.14 -0.05 -2.85
CA ILE A 20 26.29 -0.18 -1.68
C ILE A 20 25.25 -1.32 -1.86
N PRO A 21 24.73 -1.90 -0.78
CA PRO A 21 23.62 -2.83 -0.89
C PRO A 21 22.45 -2.23 -1.64
N ASN A 22 21.86 -3.00 -2.56
CA ASN A 22 20.76 -2.53 -3.39
C ASN A 22 19.43 -3.06 -2.87
N PHE A 23 18.52 -2.15 -2.57
CA PHE A 23 17.14 -2.44 -2.18
C PHE A 23 16.27 -2.45 -3.44
N HIS A 24 15.57 -3.55 -3.69
CA HIS A 24 14.75 -3.70 -4.89
C HIS A 24 13.59 -4.69 -4.66
N ASN A 25 12.75 -4.89 -5.68
CA ASN A 25 11.61 -5.81 -5.67
C ASN A 25 10.65 -5.57 -4.50
N PHE A 26 10.37 -4.29 -4.20
CA PHE A 26 9.37 -3.94 -3.20
C PHE A 26 7.98 -4.43 -3.63
N ASN A 27 7.38 -5.28 -2.81
CA ASN A 27 6.00 -5.72 -2.96
C ASN A 27 5.19 -5.17 -1.78
N THR A 28 4.29 -4.24 -2.07
CA THR A 28 3.56 -3.48 -1.06
C THR A 28 2.09 -3.88 -1.03
N PRO A 29 1.51 -4.22 0.14
CA PRO A 29 0.11 -4.59 0.23
C PRO A 29 -0.80 -3.37 0.00
N GLN A 30 -2.01 -3.64 -0.52
CA GLN A 30 -3.12 -2.70 -0.47
C GLN A 30 -4.15 -3.30 0.47
N LEU A 31 -4.43 -2.62 1.57
CA LEU A 31 -5.20 -3.15 2.68
C LEU A 31 -6.53 -2.38 2.86
N GLU A 32 -7.54 -3.09 3.34
CA GLU A 32 -8.73 -2.48 3.93
C GLU A 32 -8.56 -2.47 5.46
N PRO A 33 -9.23 -1.56 6.19
CA PRO A 33 -9.25 -1.64 7.65
C PRO A 33 -9.73 -3.01 8.14
N GLY A 34 -8.98 -3.62 9.06
CA GLY A 34 -9.24 -4.98 9.55
C GLY A 34 -8.58 -6.10 8.73
N GLU A 35 -7.82 -5.77 7.69
CA GLU A 35 -7.11 -6.76 6.87
C GLU A 35 -5.65 -6.94 7.29
N ARG A 36 -5.08 -8.06 6.84
CA ARG A 36 -3.66 -8.39 6.95
C ARG A 36 -3.04 -8.51 5.56
N GLY A 37 -1.83 -8.02 5.40
CA GLY A 37 -1.06 -8.18 4.17
C GLY A 37 0.43 -8.35 4.43
N ILE A 38 1.15 -8.73 3.40
CA ILE A 38 2.59 -8.97 3.47
C ILE A 38 3.30 -7.86 2.70
N PHE A 39 4.23 -7.19 3.39
CA PHE A 39 5.22 -6.32 2.77
C PHE A 39 6.50 -7.13 2.56
N SER A 40 7.07 -7.08 1.36
CA SER A 40 8.33 -7.77 1.07
C SER A 40 9.25 -6.95 0.19
N LEU A 41 10.55 -7.19 0.32
CA LEU A 41 11.60 -6.58 -0.47
C LEU A 41 12.81 -7.50 -0.57
N GLU A 42 13.73 -7.16 -1.46
CA GLU A 42 15.00 -7.86 -1.63
C GLU A 42 16.17 -6.90 -1.43
N ILE A 43 17.22 -7.40 -0.79
CA ILE A 43 18.47 -6.67 -0.59
C ILE A 43 19.62 -7.48 -1.18
N GLN A 44 20.32 -6.89 -2.13
CA GLN A 44 21.45 -7.52 -2.80
C GLN A 44 22.77 -6.88 -2.36
N ASN A 45 23.73 -7.71 -1.94
CA ASN A 45 25.10 -7.25 -1.74
C ASN A 45 25.76 -6.97 -3.09
N ARG A 46 26.09 -5.72 -3.38
CA ARG A 46 26.80 -5.28 -4.60
C ARG A 46 28.26 -4.96 -4.38
N TYR A 47 28.76 -5.14 -3.16
CA TYR A 47 30.20 -4.99 -2.90
C TYR A 47 31.01 -6.10 -3.56
N ILE A 48 32.29 -5.83 -3.78
CA ILE A 48 33.28 -6.79 -4.26
C ILE A 48 33.69 -7.81 -3.17
N GLY A 49 33.27 -7.59 -1.93
CA GLY A 49 33.49 -8.44 -0.76
C GLY A 49 32.17 -8.77 -0.04
N ASN A 50 32.26 -9.67 0.90
CA ASN A 50 31.13 -9.99 1.76
C ASN A 50 30.83 -8.82 2.71
N ILE A 51 29.58 -8.68 3.09
CA ILE A 51 29.18 -7.82 4.21
C ILE A 51 28.73 -8.69 5.37
N THR A 52 29.04 -8.27 6.58
CA THR A 52 28.77 -9.00 7.83
C THR A 52 27.97 -8.12 8.81
N ASP A 53 27.45 -8.77 9.83
CA ASP A 53 26.69 -8.11 10.92
C ASP A 53 25.60 -7.15 10.41
N VAL A 54 24.83 -7.65 9.43
CA VAL A 54 23.79 -6.87 8.78
C VAL A 54 22.55 -6.82 9.67
N SER A 55 22.23 -5.64 10.17
CA SER A 55 20.99 -5.37 10.89
C SER A 55 20.13 -4.39 10.09
N ILE A 56 18.88 -4.76 9.84
CA ILE A 56 17.93 -3.96 9.10
C ILE A 56 16.71 -3.72 9.97
N TYR A 57 16.36 -2.45 10.09
CA TYR A 57 15.21 -1.99 10.84
C TYR A 57 14.20 -1.35 9.87
N ALA A 58 12.94 -1.76 9.93
CA ALA A 58 11.85 -1.19 9.17
C ALA A 58 10.77 -0.67 10.10
N GLU A 59 10.25 0.53 9.87
CA GLU A 59 9.22 1.16 10.70
C GLU A 59 8.14 1.80 9.84
N ILE A 60 6.87 1.64 10.28
CA ILE A 60 5.71 2.19 9.58
C ILE A 60 5.35 3.56 10.16
N TYR A 61 5.08 4.53 9.29
CA TYR A 61 4.58 5.84 9.65
C TYR A 61 3.52 6.36 8.65
N HIS A 62 2.72 7.33 9.06
CA HIS A 62 1.67 7.90 8.22
C HIS A 62 2.07 9.26 7.67
N ARG A 63 2.01 9.42 6.35
CA ARG A 63 2.47 10.64 5.67
C ARG A 63 1.69 11.89 6.04
N ALA A 64 0.40 11.78 6.34
CA ALA A 64 -0.43 12.93 6.68
C ALA A 64 -0.05 13.59 8.01
N ASP A 65 0.78 12.91 8.80
CA ASP A 65 1.23 13.41 10.10
C ASP A 65 2.65 14.02 10.01
N ILE A 66 3.18 14.19 8.80
CA ILE A 66 4.42 14.95 8.57
C ILE A 66 4.05 16.42 8.51
N ASP A 67 4.42 17.16 9.53
CA ASP A 67 4.50 18.61 9.48
C ASP A 67 5.82 19.01 8.81
N ASP A 68 5.81 20.07 8.01
CA ASP A 68 7.01 20.57 7.31
C ASP A 68 8.14 20.96 8.27
N SER A 69 7.84 21.14 9.56
CA SER A 69 8.76 21.55 10.62
C SER A 69 9.17 20.44 11.57
N GLU A 70 8.56 19.25 11.51
CA GLU A 70 8.78 18.19 12.48
C GLU A 70 9.20 16.89 11.83
N THR A 71 10.07 16.12 12.51
CA THR A 71 10.26 14.70 12.25
C THR A 71 8.93 13.98 12.45
N LEU A 72 8.68 12.99 11.62
CA LEU A 72 7.49 12.15 11.56
C LEU A 72 6.71 12.09 12.88
N VAL A 73 5.52 12.68 12.89
CA VAL A 73 4.65 12.61 14.06
C VAL A 73 4.05 11.22 14.12
N GLU A 74 4.31 10.50 15.17
CA GLU A 74 3.69 9.21 15.43
C GLU A 74 2.17 9.38 15.55
N ILE A 75 1.42 8.58 14.79
CA ILE A 75 -0.01 8.41 15.06
C ILE A 75 -0.11 7.66 16.39
N LYS A 76 -0.45 8.38 17.45
CA LYS A 76 -0.63 7.79 18.77
C LYS A 76 -1.86 6.90 18.79
N GLY A 77 -1.71 5.68 19.31
CA GLY A 77 -2.81 4.77 19.59
C GLY A 77 -3.07 3.73 18.51
N GLY A 78 -4.11 2.91 18.71
CA GLY A 78 -4.45 1.74 17.89
C GLY A 78 -4.94 1.99 16.45
N ASN A 79 -4.80 3.21 15.95
CA ASN A 79 -5.33 3.62 14.64
C ASN A 79 -4.33 3.48 13.50
N ARG A 80 -3.18 2.88 13.74
CA ARG A 80 -2.14 2.63 12.73
C ARG A 80 -2.00 1.14 12.44
N PRO A 81 -1.48 0.77 11.26
CA PRO A 81 -1.05 -0.59 11.00
C PRO A 81 0.02 -1.05 11.99
N THR A 82 0.02 -2.33 12.29
CA THR A 82 1.01 -2.95 13.18
C THR A 82 1.77 -4.03 12.42
N ILE A 83 3.01 -4.29 12.84
CA ILE A 83 3.84 -5.40 12.35
C ILE A 83 3.79 -6.51 13.41
N THR A 84 3.50 -7.75 13.01
CA THR A 84 3.39 -8.87 13.96
C THR A 84 4.50 -9.90 13.80
N GLU A 85 4.91 -10.16 12.57
CA GLU A 85 5.92 -11.17 12.27
C GLU A 85 6.85 -10.65 11.17
N ASN A 86 8.13 -10.89 11.31
CA ASN A 86 9.12 -10.59 10.28
C ASN A 86 9.97 -11.82 9.97
N CYS A 87 10.13 -12.10 8.69
CA CYS A 87 10.84 -13.25 8.19
C CYS A 87 11.86 -12.85 7.13
N TRP A 88 12.99 -13.56 7.09
CA TRP A 88 14.01 -13.37 6.07
C TRP A 88 14.66 -14.67 5.65
N ASN A 89 15.10 -14.71 4.41
CA ASN A 89 15.86 -15.80 3.89
C ASN A 89 17.05 -15.29 3.05
N TYR A 90 18.21 -15.84 3.22
CA TYR A 90 19.40 -15.47 2.46
C TYR A 90 20.34 -16.66 2.17
N LYS A 91 20.09 -17.82 2.80
CA LYS A 91 20.97 -18.98 2.73
C LYS A 91 20.13 -20.24 2.56
N ASN A 92 20.35 -20.98 1.47
CA ASN A 92 19.70 -22.28 1.17
C ASN A 92 18.17 -22.29 1.20
N ASN A 93 17.51 -21.14 1.01
CA ASN A 93 16.06 -20.97 1.15
C ASN A 93 15.50 -21.35 2.54
N GLU A 94 16.33 -21.40 3.57
CA GLU A 94 15.88 -21.55 4.94
C GLU A 94 15.33 -20.18 5.40
N GLU A 95 14.07 -20.17 5.77
CA GLU A 95 13.39 -18.97 6.26
C GLU A 95 13.64 -18.85 7.77
N ASN A 96 14.13 -17.69 8.18
CA ASN A 96 14.23 -17.31 9.58
C ASN A 96 13.08 -16.36 9.89
N CYS A 97 12.38 -16.58 10.98
CA CYS A 97 11.29 -15.71 11.42
C CYS A 97 11.48 -15.32 12.88
N SER A 98 11.04 -14.11 13.20
CA SER A 98 10.95 -13.63 14.57
C SER A 98 9.67 -12.82 14.76
N ASP A 99 9.19 -12.78 16.00
CA ASP A 99 8.14 -11.84 16.36
C ASP A 99 8.69 -10.41 16.28
N SER A 100 7.84 -9.47 15.90
CA SER A 100 8.20 -8.06 15.90
C SER A 100 8.59 -7.61 17.32
N PRO A 101 9.72 -6.89 17.49
CA PRO A 101 10.17 -6.43 18.80
C PRO A 101 9.18 -5.44 19.44
N ASN A 102 8.48 -4.72 18.63
CA ASN A 102 7.33 -3.92 18.98
C ASN A 102 6.36 -3.94 17.79
N LEU A 103 5.10 -3.61 18.02
CA LEU A 103 4.07 -3.67 16.97
C LEU A 103 4.24 -2.62 15.85
N GLU A 104 5.32 -1.87 15.83
CA GLU A 104 5.54 -0.73 14.93
C GLU A 104 6.70 -0.95 13.98
N SER A 105 7.57 -1.90 14.28
CA SER A 105 8.81 -2.14 13.54
C SER A 105 9.08 -3.61 13.30
N ALA A 106 9.83 -3.88 12.22
CA ALA A 106 10.43 -5.17 11.93
C ALA A 106 11.95 -5.05 12.04
N GLU A 107 12.60 -6.08 12.54
CA GLU A 107 14.04 -6.18 12.65
C GLU A 107 14.52 -7.48 12.01
N PHE A 108 15.57 -7.37 11.18
CA PHE A 108 16.15 -8.49 10.45
C PHE A 108 17.65 -8.53 10.71
N ASN A 109 18.14 -9.65 11.22
CA ASN A 109 19.54 -9.84 11.55
C ASN A 109 20.14 -10.94 10.66
N ILE A 110 21.10 -10.57 9.81
CA ILE A 110 21.75 -11.43 8.85
C ILE A 110 23.26 -11.48 9.18
N GLU A 111 23.75 -12.66 9.52
CA GLU A 111 25.17 -12.84 9.86
C GLU A 111 26.11 -12.37 8.74
N GLN A 112 25.80 -12.75 7.50
CA GLN A 112 26.65 -12.49 6.36
C GLN A 112 25.86 -12.55 5.04
N LEU A 113 26.09 -11.60 4.15
CA LEU A 113 25.71 -11.66 2.74
C LEU A 113 26.95 -11.74 1.85
N LEU A 114 27.05 -12.82 1.09
CA LEU A 114 28.13 -13.03 0.14
C LEU A 114 28.03 -12.05 -1.03
N VAL A 115 29.11 -11.94 -1.79
CA VAL A 115 29.15 -11.12 -3.02
C VAL A 115 28.00 -11.53 -3.96
N ASN A 116 27.22 -10.56 -4.43
CA ASN A 116 26.02 -10.73 -5.27
C ASN A 116 24.90 -11.59 -4.66
N GLN A 117 24.99 -11.96 -3.40
CA GLN A 117 23.90 -12.66 -2.73
C GLN A 117 22.75 -11.71 -2.44
N THR A 118 21.53 -12.24 -2.55
CA THR A 118 20.28 -11.52 -2.26
C THR A 118 19.64 -12.13 -1.02
N ALA A 119 19.22 -11.27 -0.08
CA ALA A 119 18.33 -11.62 1.00
C ALA A 119 16.91 -11.17 0.66
N GLN A 120 15.94 -12.05 0.91
CA GLN A 120 14.52 -11.70 0.81
C GLN A 120 14.01 -11.41 2.22
N LEU A 121 13.37 -10.26 2.39
CA LEU A 121 12.80 -9.81 3.64
C LEU A 121 11.30 -9.68 3.49
N ARG A 122 10.55 -10.09 4.50
CA ARG A 122 9.10 -9.87 4.56
C ARG A 122 8.65 -9.58 5.98
N PHE A 123 7.61 -8.81 6.12
CA PHE A 123 6.91 -8.63 7.38
C PHE A 123 5.40 -8.52 7.16
N ASP A 124 4.67 -8.96 8.16
CA ASP A 124 3.22 -8.95 8.13
C ASP A 124 2.68 -7.64 8.69
N VAL A 125 1.90 -6.95 7.87
CA VAL A 125 1.21 -5.72 8.22
C VAL A 125 -0.24 -6.04 8.54
N ASN A 126 -0.67 -5.72 9.77
CA ASN A 126 -2.05 -5.88 10.21
C ASN A 126 -2.70 -4.51 10.41
N THR A 127 -3.95 -4.40 10.00
CA THR A 127 -4.79 -3.23 10.24
C THR A 127 -5.96 -3.60 11.14
N ASN A 128 -6.43 -2.65 11.94
CA ASN A 128 -7.66 -2.76 12.72
C ASN A 128 -8.82 -2.10 11.95
N GLU A 129 -10.05 -2.38 12.36
CA GLU A 129 -11.26 -1.75 11.79
C GLU A 129 -11.23 -0.22 11.89
N ASP A 130 -10.57 0.31 12.92
CA ASP A 130 -10.39 1.75 13.18
C ASP A 130 -9.11 2.33 12.55
N THR A 131 -8.35 1.53 11.78
CA THR A 131 -7.13 2.02 11.15
C THR A 131 -7.45 3.15 10.19
N LYS A 132 -6.75 4.29 10.39
CA LYS A 132 -6.95 5.50 9.59
C LYS A 132 -6.62 5.22 8.11
N GLU A 133 -7.51 5.66 7.22
CA GLU A 133 -7.25 5.57 5.79
C GLU A 133 -6.13 6.53 5.37
N GLY A 134 -5.35 6.10 4.39
CA GLY A 134 -4.30 6.92 3.82
C GLY A 134 -3.13 6.12 3.30
N THR A 135 -2.06 6.85 3.00
CA THR A 135 -0.79 6.26 2.58
C THR A 135 0.13 6.16 3.79
N TYR A 136 0.59 4.96 4.05
CA TYR A 136 1.60 4.67 5.07
C TYR A 136 2.93 4.45 4.39
N PHE A 137 3.99 5.00 4.96
CA PHE A 137 5.34 4.84 4.50
C PHE A 137 6.08 3.85 5.39
N VAL A 138 7.05 3.19 4.81
CA VAL A 138 7.99 2.34 5.52
C VAL A 138 9.37 2.96 5.36
N ARG A 139 9.98 3.38 6.47
CA ARG A 139 11.35 3.84 6.52
C ARG A 139 12.27 2.72 6.95
N PHE A 140 13.44 2.67 6.35
CA PHE A 140 14.44 1.64 6.58
C PHE A 140 15.72 2.23 7.11
N SER A 141 16.31 1.56 8.09
CA SER A 141 17.69 1.78 8.53
C SER A 141 18.44 0.47 8.42
N MET A 142 19.65 0.50 7.89
CA MET A 142 20.51 -0.68 7.75
C MET A 142 21.89 -0.34 8.25
N SER A 143 22.41 -1.15 9.17
CA SER A 143 23.81 -1.13 9.58
C SER A 143 24.48 -2.46 9.17
N TYR A 144 25.74 -2.41 8.80
CA TYR A 144 26.53 -3.57 8.39
C TYR A 144 28.01 -3.26 8.46
N GLU A 145 28.83 -4.29 8.51
CA GLU A 145 30.28 -4.17 8.44
C GLU A 145 30.79 -4.55 7.05
N PHE A 146 31.69 -3.73 6.51
CA PHE A 146 32.42 -3.99 5.27
C PHE A 146 33.89 -3.59 5.42
N ASN A 147 34.81 -4.55 5.24
CA ASN A 147 36.24 -4.35 5.41
C ASN A 147 36.61 -3.76 6.79
N GLU A 148 36.09 -4.35 7.85
CA GLU A 148 36.31 -3.90 9.25
C GLU A 148 35.86 -2.44 9.50
N THR A 149 34.91 -1.94 8.67
CA THR A 149 34.36 -0.60 8.82
C THR A 149 32.84 -0.70 8.89
N ASP A 150 32.27 -0.13 9.94
CA ASP A 150 30.83 0.01 10.10
C ASP A 150 30.26 0.97 9.05
N ARG A 151 29.15 0.60 8.47
CA ARG A 151 28.41 1.35 7.47
C ARG A 151 26.96 1.50 7.90
N ASN A 152 26.36 2.64 7.55
CA ASN A 152 25.00 2.96 7.91
C ASN A 152 24.26 3.56 6.70
N LEU A 153 23.11 2.96 6.36
CA LEU A 153 22.21 3.45 5.33
C LEU A 153 20.86 3.79 5.97
N GLN A 154 20.20 4.84 5.51
CA GLN A 154 18.88 5.22 6.00
C GLN A 154 17.99 5.72 4.87
N SER A 155 16.68 5.53 5.00
CA SER A 155 15.70 6.15 4.11
C SER A 155 15.38 7.59 4.55
N ARG A 156 14.86 8.37 3.59
CA ARG A 156 14.51 9.78 3.78
C ARG A 156 13.66 10.04 5.03
N GLY A 157 12.77 9.11 5.39
CA GLY A 157 11.88 9.23 6.53
C GLY A 157 12.54 9.42 7.90
N PHE A 158 13.87 9.33 8.00
CA PHE A 158 14.60 9.58 9.25
C PHE A 158 15.04 11.04 9.43
N TRP A 159 14.88 11.89 8.41
CA TRP A 159 15.28 13.31 8.48
C TRP A 159 14.08 14.22 8.32
N ASP A 160 14.13 15.35 9.00
CA ASP A 160 13.18 16.43 8.80
C ASP A 160 13.40 17.12 7.42
N MET A 161 12.47 18.01 7.06
CA MET A 161 12.51 18.69 5.77
C MET A 161 13.73 19.61 5.65
N GLU A 162 14.15 20.25 6.73
CA GLU A 162 15.30 21.17 6.72
C GLU A 162 16.61 20.41 6.50
N GLN A 163 16.80 19.32 7.26
CA GLN A 163 18.00 18.45 7.10
C GLN A 163 18.09 17.91 5.68
N TRP A 164 16.98 17.39 5.17
CA TRP A 164 16.92 16.86 3.79
C TRP A 164 17.19 17.93 2.76
N THR A 165 16.54 19.10 2.86
CA THR A 165 16.74 20.22 1.94
C THR A 165 18.19 20.70 1.95
N ASN A 166 18.80 20.81 3.12
CA ASN A 166 20.21 21.22 3.24
C ASN A 166 21.15 20.20 2.58
N ALA A 167 20.85 18.90 2.68
CA ALA A 167 21.65 17.86 2.04
C ALA A 167 21.46 17.80 0.51
N THR A 168 20.33 18.28 -0.01
CA THR A 168 19.93 18.16 -1.43
C THR A 168 19.83 19.49 -2.16
N THR A 169 20.30 20.60 -1.60
CA THR A 169 20.12 21.98 -2.13
C THR A 169 20.62 22.17 -3.57
N ASN A 170 21.50 21.30 -4.05
CA ASN A 170 22.07 21.36 -5.40
C ASN A 170 21.48 20.34 -6.37
N LEU A 171 20.40 19.63 -5.97
CA LEU A 171 19.71 18.71 -6.86
C LEU A 171 18.83 19.51 -7.83
N THR A 172 19.11 19.42 -9.12
CA THR A 172 18.26 19.94 -10.19
C THR A 172 17.80 18.77 -11.06
N GLU A 173 16.65 18.92 -11.76
CA GLU A 173 16.13 17.89 -12.67
C GLU A 173 17.15 17.49 -13.76
N ASP A 174 17.98 18.43 -14.20
CA ASP A 174 19.02 18.21 -15.23
C ASP A 174 20.35 17.68 -14.66
N TYR A 175 20.51 17.73 -13.36
CA TYR A 175 21.68 17.24 -12.65
C TYR A 175 21.19 16.52 -11.37
N PRO A 176 21.11 15.20 -11.37
CA PRO A 176 20.98 14.45 -10.14
C PRO A 176 22.28 14.68 -9.34
N GLY A 177 22.31 15.81 -8.64
CA GLY A 177 23.44 16.21 -7.82
C GLY A 177 23.67 15.19 -6.73
N ASN A 178 24.90 15.04 -6.29
CA ASN A 178 25.23 14.17 -5.19
C ASN A 178 24.58 14.72 -3.91
N ILE A 179 23.78 13.88 -3.23
CA ILE A 179 23.32 14.18 -1.87
C ILE A 179 24.54 14.32 -0.98
N ASN A 180 24.58 15.33 -0.15
CA ASN A 180 25.64 15.51 0.83
C ASN A 180 25.41 14.55 2.03
N LEU A 181 25.83 13.29 1.89
CA LEU A 181 25.67 12.25 2.90
C LEU A 181 26.36 12.58 4.23
N ASN A 182 27.45 13.34 4.18
CA ASN A 182 28.15 13.74 5.41
C ASN A 182 27.26 14.65 6.28
N SER A 183 26.41 15.48 5.67
CA SER A 183 25.47 16.31 6.44
C SER A 183 24.36 15.50 7.10
N LEU A 184 24.05 14.32 6.57
CA LEU A 184 23.07 13.38 7.08
C LEU A 184 23.69 12.31 7.99
N ASN A 185 25.02 12.26 8.07
CA ASN A 185 25.78 11.29 8.85
C ASN A 185 25.46 9.83 8.49
N VAL A 186 25.35 9.54 7.18
CA VAL A 186 25.11 8.21 6.63
C VAL A 186 26.05 7.92 5.47
N ASP A 187 26.20 6.63 5.15
CA ASP A 187 27.01 6.16 4.00
C ASP A 187 26.16 6.01 2.73
N GLY A 188 24.84 6.05 2.84
CA GLY A 188 23.94 5.94 1.69
C GLY A 188 22.47 6.09 2.04
N ILE A 189 21.66 6.25 0.99
CA ILE A 189 20.21 6.43 1.10
C ILE A 189 19.50 5.17 0.63
N ILE A 190 18.54 4.69 1.42
CA ILE A 190 17.62 3.63 1.06
C ILE A 190 16.36 4.26 0.47
N PRO A 191 15.82 3.75 -0.66
CA PRO A 191 14.55 4.21 -1.20
C PRO A 191 13.41 4.05 -0.18
N ASP A 192 12.59 5.09 -0.04
CA ASP A 192 11.34 4.99 0.72
C ASP A 192 10.36 4.07 0.00
N SER A 193 9.52 3.40 0.77
CA SER A 193 8.43 2.61 0.24
C SER A 193 7.12 2.94 0.92
N SER A 194 5.99 2.59 0.30
CA SER A 194 4.68 2.92 0.85
C SER A 194 3.63 1.86 0.51
N PHE A 195 2.59 1.79 1.35
CA PHE A 195 1.39 1.01 1.08
C PHE A 195 0.14 1.80 1.43
N GLY A 196 -1.00 1.39 0.87
CA GLY A 196 -2.28 2.09 1.07
C GLY A 196 -3.21 1.35 2.00
N VAL A 197 -3.88 2.08 2.89
CA VAL A 197 -5.06 1.61 3.61
C VAL A 197 -6.27 2.37 3.09
N LYS A 198 -7.24 1.67 2.50
CA LYS A 198 -8.41 2.27 1.88
C LYS A 198 -9.67 1.58 2.36
N LYS A 199 -10.73 2.35 2.60
CA LYS A 199 -12.05 1.77 2.87
C LYS A 199 -12.55 0.96 1.68
N PRO A 200 -13.19 -0.17 1.94
CA PRO A 200 -13.85 -0.93 0.91
C PRO A 200 -14.89 -0.07 0.20
N ILE A 201 -14.89 -0.11 -1.11
CA ILE A 201 -15.94 0.53 -1.89
C ILE A 201 -17.28 -0.13 -1.52
N PRO A 202 -18.30 0.64 -1.08
CA PRO A 202 -19.57 0.07 -0.69
C PRO A 202 -20.19 -0.71 -1.87
N LYS A 203 -20.50 -1.99 -1.66
CA LYS A 203 -20.99 -2.90 -2.72
C LYS A 203 -22.47 -2.68 -3.04
N TRP A 204 -23.20 -1.88 -2.27
CA TRP A 204 -24.63 -1.65 -2.48
C TRP A 204 -24.97 -1.06 -3.87
N PRO A 205 -24.18 -0.16 -4.50
CA PRO A 205 -24.48 0.32 -5.84
C PRO A 205 -24.43 -0.80 -6.89
N LEU A 206 -23.50 -1.76 -6.72
CA LEU A 206 -23.40 -2.92 -7.59
C LEU A 206 -24.66 -3.80 -7.48
N TYR A 207 -25.13 -4.11 -6.26
CA TYR A 207 -26.35 -4.88 -6.05
C TYR A 207 -27.58 -4.18 -6.59
N LEU A 208 -27.65 -2.84 -6.44
CA LEU A 208 -28.71 -2.05 -7.02
C LEU A 208 -28.71 -2.11 -8.55
N LEU A 209 -27.52 -2.00 -9.17
CA LEU A 209 -27.38 -2.09 -10.63
C LEU A 209 -27.79 -3.47 -11.15
N ILE A 210 -27.36 -4.54 -10.51
CA ILE A 210 -27.74 -5.92 -10.87
C ILE A 210 -29.26 -6.09 -10.76
N THR A 211 -29.87 -5.64 -9.66
CA THR A 211 -31.31 -5.72 -9.47
C THR A 211 -32.08 -4.95 -10.54
N LEU A 212 -31.62 -3.74 -10.85
CA LEU A 212 -32.22 -2.90 -11.88
C LEU A 212 -32.12 -3.56 -13.27
N THR A 213 -30.96 -4.15 -13.57
CA THR A 213 -30.74 -4.88 -14.84
C THR A 213 -31.70 -6.04 -14.99
N ILE A 214 -31.90 -6.84 -13.92
CA ILE A 214 -32.82 -7.97 -13.92
C ILE A 214 -34.27 -7.47 -14.13
N VAL A 215 -34.66 -6.39 -13.45
CA VAL A 215 -35.99 -5.79 -13.61
C VAL A 215 -36.21 -5.30 -15.04
N PHE A 216 -35.23 -4.57 -15.62
CA PHE A 216 -35.37 -4.09 -17.01
C PHE A 216 -35.36 -5.23 -18.02
N ALA A 217 -34.54 -6.26 -17.83
CA ALA A 217 -34.57 -7.45 -18.67
C ALA A 217 -35.92 -8.14 -18.60
N GLY A 218 -36.49 -8.32 -17.41
CA GLY A 218 -37.83 -8.89 -17.22
C GLY A 218 -38.92 -8.04 -17.89
N LEU A 219 -38.88 -6.73 -17.75
CA LEU A 219 -39.81 -5.81 -18.42
C LEU A 219 -39.66 -5.90 -19.94
N SER A 220 -38.45 -5.94 -20.48
CA SER A 220 -38.20 -6.08 -21.93
C SER A 220 -38.83 -7.35 -22.48
N VAL A 221 -38.68 -8.50 -21.77
CA VAL A 221 -39.32 -9.74 -22.17
C VAL A 221 -40.83 -9.63 -22.13
N ILE A 222 -41.41 -9.01 -21.10
CA ILE A 222 -42.86 -8.81 -20.99
C ILE A 222 -43.37 -7.94 -22.14
N PHE A 223 -42.69 -6.82 -22.49
CA PHE A 223 -43.08 -5.98 -23.62
C PHE A 223 -42.97 -6.69 -24.95
N TYR A 224 -41.93 -7.50 -25.14
CA TYR A 224 -41.76 -8.31 -26.35
C TYR A 224 -42.92 -9.32 -26.52
N LEU A 225 -43.27 -10.01 -25.42
CA LEU A 225 -44.40 -10.98 -25.46
C LEU A 225 -45.77 -10.28 -25.63
N GLU A 226 -45.92 -9.02 -25.15
CA GLU A 226 -47.13 -8.21 -25.36
C GLU A 226 -47.29 -7.80 -26.84
N GLU A 227 -46.18 -7.48 -27.53
CA GLU A 227 -46.18 -7.05 -28.93
C GLU A 227 -46.53 -8.22 -29.88
N GLU A 228 -46.11 -9.45 -29.56
CA GLU A 228 -46.39 -10.63 -30.38
C GLU A 228 -47.83 -11.18 -30.24
N GLU A 229 -48.69 -10.65 -29.40
CA GLU A 229 -50.06 -11.11 -29.10
C GLU A 229 -50.19 -12.62 -28.79
N THR A 230 -49.08 -13.30 -28.54
CA THR A 230 -48.99 -14.78 -28.42
C THR A 230 -49.64 -15.36 -27.19
N TYR A 231 -49.85 -14.49 -26.14
CA TYR A 231 -50.36 -14.93 -24.85
C TYR A 231 -51.48 -14.06 -24.34
N PRO A 232 -52.76 -14.30 -24.67
CA PRO A 232 -53.90 -13.47 -24.31
C PRO A 232 -54.16 -13.44 -22.77
N GLU A 233 -53.75 -14.47 -22.05
CA GLU A 233 -53.87 -14.50 -20.56
C GLU A 233 -52.86 -13.54 -19.89
N LEU A 234 -51.68 -13.43 -20.45
CA LEU A 234 -50.62 -12.56 -19.98
C LEU A 234 -51.00 -11.08 -20.15
N ASN A 235 -51.62 -10.75 -21.28
CA ASN A 235 -52.17 -9.44 -21.57
C ASN A 235 -53.27 -9.04 -20.59
N LYS A 236 -54.20 -9.96 -20.21
CA LYS A 236 -55.20 -9.72 -19.19
C LYS A 236 -54.60 -9.50 -17.81
N TRP A 237 -53.54 -10.22 -17.47
CA TRP A 237 -52.83 -10.06 -16.20
C TRP A 237 -52.09 -8.71 -16.13
N LEU A 238 -51.39 -8.30 -17.20
CA LEU A 238 -50.71 -7.04 -17.32
C LEU A 238 -51.67 -5.84 -17.22
N GLN A 239 -52.84 -5.90 -17.89
CA GLN A 239 -53.86 -4.88 -17.80
C GLN A 239 -54.39 -4.75 -16.35
N LYS A 240 -54.54 -5.88 -15.64
CA LYS A 240 -54.92 -5.88 -14.24
C LYS A 240 -53.84 -5.27 -13.33
N MET A 241 -52.59 -5.51 -13.60
CA MET A 241 -51.46 -4.90 -12.91
C MET A 241 -51.33 -3.40 -13.16
N ARG A 242 -51.47 -2.96 -14.42
CA ARG A 242 -51.53 -1.51 -14.78
C ARG A 242 -52.69 -0.79 -14.05
N GLY A 243 -53.86 -1.45 -13.95
CA GLY A 243 -54.97 -0.88 -13.18
C GLY A 243 -54.66 -0.66 -11.71
N LYS A 244 -54.01 -1.68 -11.07
CA LYS A 244 -53.60 -1.59 -9.67
C LYS A 244 -52.50 -0.54 -9.46
N PHE A 245 -51.54 -0.46 -10.36
CA PHE A 245 -50.44 0.49 -10.27
C PHE A 245 -50.94 1.94 -10.42
N ASN A 246 -51.86 2.19 -11.34
CA ASN A 246 -52.53 3.47 -11.49
C ASN A 246 -53.34 3.88 -10.23
N GLN A 247 -54.05 2.95 -9.63
CA GLN A 247 -54.77 3.19 -8.38
C GLN A 247 -53.78 3.50 -7.22
N PHE A 248 -52.67 2.77 -7.13
CA PHE A 248 -51.63 3.05 -6.14
C PHE A 248 -51.02 4.41 -6.35
N TRP A 249 -50.69 4.78 -7.60
CA TRP A 249 -50.09 6.08 -7.92
C TRP A 249 -51.06 7.25 -7.65
N LEU A 250 -52.32 7.09 -7.94
CA LEU A 250 -53.36 8.02 -7.62
C LEU A 250 -53.53 8.21 -6.11
N SER A 251 -53.52 7.10 -5.34
CA SER A 251 -53.60 7.17 -3.88
C SER A 251 -52.40 7.90 -3.25
N PHE A 252 -51.23 7.80 -3.86
CA PHE A 252 -50.00 8.48 -3.39
C PHE A 252 -50.06 9.99 -3.72
N LYS A 253 -50.64 10.33 -4.91
CA LYS A 253 -50.78 11.72 -5.35
C LYS A 253 -51.78 12.49 -4.51
N TYR A 254 -52.87 11.85 -4.12
CA TYR A 254 -53.93 12.50 -3.29
C TYR A 254 -53.57 12.51 -1.79
N ARG A 255 -52.63 11.72 -1.32
CA ARG A 255 -52.18 11.76 0.09
C ARG A 255 -51.20 12.89 0.41
N LYS A 256 -50.66 13.59 -0.59
CA LYS A 256 -49.76 14.75 -0.46
C LYS A 256 -50.47 16.11 -0.51
N GLY A 257 -51.77 16.11 -0.56
CA GLY A 257 -52.59 17.33 -0.68
C GLY A 257 -53.53 17.63 0.50
N SER A 258 -53.27 16.97 1.66
CA SER A 258 -53.94 17.28 2.92
C SER A 258 -52.98 17.78 3.96
#